data_ce087702986f83cd8d36f76074e2a176
#
_entry.id   ce087702986f83cd8d36f76074e2a176
#
_cell.length_a   1.000
_cell.length_b   1.000
_cell.length_c   1.000
_cell.angle_alpha   90.00
_cell.angle_beta   90.00
_cell.angle_gamma   90.00
#
_symmetry.space_group_name_H-M   'P 1'
#
loop_
_entity.id
_entity.type
_entity.pdbx_description
1 polymer ?
#
loop_
_entity_poly.entity_id
_entity_poly.type
_entity_poly.pdbx_seq_one_letter_code
_entity_poly.pdbx_strand_id
1 'polypeptide(L)'
;LRYPISMNQTAKIYALTFSFLNMIILSREETWFLVTIAVAIMAIYKAEKMTSRSDIVKLGISTGVFQGIMALSYGLVNQLEFPLLLGMIVLSVLSGILTGMISLALLPYFENSFEILTDIKLLELSDFSNALLKQLLVTAPGTFHHSIMVGALAESGAEAIGVNAIFARVASYYHDIGKMKRPEFFVENQRDGKNIHNTIKPSLSALIITSHTKDGYIMGKQNKLPKEILDIILCHHGTTLVQFFYYKSLEKGEYVLENDFRYSGPKPKSKEAGIIMLADTIEAAVRVSEDKSREGIENLIR
;
A
#
# COMPACT_ATOMS: atom_id res chain seq x y z
N LEU A 1 -18.90 16.39 2.41
CA LEU A 1 -17.48 16.58 2.08
C LEU A 1 -16.69 16.72 3.38
N ARG A 2 -16.31 15.59 4.01
CA ARG A 2 -15.29 15.59 5.06
C ARG A 2 -13.97 15.35 4.33
N TYR A 3 -13.12 16.36 4.25
CA TYR A 3 -11.70 16.14 3.96
C TYR A 3 -11.17 15.21 5.05
N PRO A 4 -10.61 14.05 4.75
CA PRO A 4 -9.95 13.26 5.76
C PRO A 4 -8.80 14.14 6.31
N ILE A 5 -8.86 14.41 7.61
CA ILE A 5 -7.72 15.02 8.33
C ILE A 5 -6.55 14.09 8.04
N SER A 6 -5.49 14.58 7.40
CA SER A 6 -4.34 13.75 7.08
C SER A 6 -3.84 13.09 8.38
N MET A 7 -3.36 11.86 8.33
CA MET A 7 -2.80 11.16 9.51
C MET A 7 -1.79 12.06 10.26
N ASN A 8 -1.07 12.88 9.52
CA ASN A 8 -0.11 13.86 10.00
C ASN A 8 -0.78 14.97 10.84
N GLN A 9 -1.94 15.50 10.43
CA GLN A 9 -2.67 16.50 11.24
C GLN A 9 -3.22 15.90 12.52
N THR A 10 -3.74 14.67 12.46
CA THR A 10 -4.20 13.95 13.65
C THR A 10 -3.06 13.71 14.63
N ALA A 11 -1.91 13.21 14.14
CA ALA A 11 -0.71 12.99 14.95
C ALA A 11 -0.22 14.29 15.63
N LYS A 12 -0.23 15.43 14.94
CA LYS A 12 0.11 16.76 15.49
C LYS A 12 -0.84 17.18 16.60
N ILE A 13 -2.15 16.99 16.41
CA ILE A 13 -3.16 17.30 17.43
C ILE A 13 -2.95 16.43 18.67
N TYR A 14 -2.76 15.11 18.52
CA TYR A 14 -2.50 14.22 19.65
C TYR A 14 -1.21 14.57 20.38
N ALA A 15 -0.13 14.88 19.67
CA ALA A 15 1.13 15.27 20.27
C ALA A 15 1.00 16.55 21.11
N LEU A 16 0.31 17.57 20.59
CA LEU A 16 0.03 18.81 21.31
C LEU A 16 -0.85 18.57 22.54
N THR A 17 -1.93 17.80 22.39
CA THR A 17 -2.84 17.47 23.50
C THR A 17 -2.12 16.68 24.58
N PHE A 18 -1.32 15.69 24.21
CA PHE A 18 -0.53 14.88 25.16
C PHE A 18 0.52 15.72 25.89
N SER A 19 1.21 16.61 25.17
CA SER A 19 2.17 17.54 25.77
C SER A 19 1.52 18.49 26.79
N PHE A 20 0.31 19.00 26.47
CA PHE A 20 -0.46 19.85 27.36
C PHE A 20 -0.95 19.11 28.62
N LEU A 21 -1.41 17.86 28.46
CA LEU A 21 -1.81 17.01 29.58
C LEU A 21 -0.61 16.69 30.49
N ASN A 22 0.56 16.42 29.92
CA ASN A 22 1.78 16.22 30.71
C ASN A 22 2.16 17.47 31.52
N MET A 23 2.03 18.66 30.96
CA MET A 23 2.27 19.89 31.68
C MET A 23 1.35 20.02 32.91
N ILE A 24 0.05 19.71 32.73
CA ILE A 24 -0.93 19.82 33.82
C ILE A 24 -0.70 18.78 34.92
N ILE A 25 -0.36 17.53 34.54
CA ILE A 25 -0.32 16.37 35.44
C ILE A 25 1.03 16.27 36.17
N LEU A 26 2.15 16.47 35.44
CA LEU A 26 3.47 16.07 35.94
C LEU A 26 4.31 17.20 36.55
N SER A 27 4.20 18.45 36.12
CA SER A 27 5.21 19.37 36.58
C SER A 27 4.79 20.79 36.93
N ARG A 28 3.71 21.33 36.49
CA ARG A 28 3.41 22.77 36.57
C ARG A 28 4.53 23.72 36.08
N GLU A 29 5.63 23.17 35.53
CA GLU A 29 6.75 23.96 35.01
C GLU A 29 6.64 24.12 33.50
N GLU A 30 6.58 25.37 33.05
CA GLU A 30 6.44 25.73 31.63
C GLU A 30 7.58 25.19 30.75
N THR A 31 8.77 25.03 31.34
CA THR A 31 9.97 24.55 30.64
C THR A 31 9.78 23.12 30.10
N TRP A 32 9.19 22.18 30.87
CA TRP A 32 8.94 20.80 30.44
C TRP A 32 7.90 20.73 29.36
N PHE A 33 6.93 21.61 29.35
CA PHE A 33 5.95 21.75 28.29
C PHE A 33 6.62 22.09 26.94
N LEU A 34 7.52 23.12 26.95
CA LEU A 34 8.25 23.51 25.75
C LEU A 34 9.14 22.38 25.21
N VAL A 35 9.85 21.67 26.10
CA VAL A 35 10.69 20.53 25.74
C VAL A 35 9.84 19.43 25.10
N THR A 36 8.72 19.08 25.70
CA THR A 36 7.83 18.01 25.19
C THR A 36 7.26 18.36 23.82
N ILE A 37 6.84 19.61 23.60
CA ILE A 37 6.38 20.07 22.28
C ILE A 37 7.50 19.99 21.23
N ALA A 38 8.70 20.49 21.58
CA ALA A 38 9.82 20.47 20.65
C ALA A 38 10.19 19.02 20.20
N VAL A 39 10.22 18.09 21.17
CA VAL A 39 10.45 16.65 20.90
C VAL A 39 9.34 16.08 20.03
N ALA A 40 8.08 16.39 20.33
CA ALA A 40 6.93 15.91 19.57
C ALA A 40 6.94 16.41 18.12
N ILE A 41 7.24 17.69 17.88
CA ILE A 41 7.37 18.26 16.54
C ILE A 41 8.49 17.56 15.75
N MET A 42 9.66 17.38 16.39
CA MET A 42 10.78 16.69 15.76
C MET A 42 10.43 15.23 15.43
N ALA A 43 9.76 14.54 16.34
CA ALA A 43 9.33 13.16 16.15
C ALA A 43 8.36 13.02 14.96
N ILE A 44 7.35 13.91 14.87
CA ILE A 44 6.37 13.92 13.77
C ILE A 44 7.08 14.18 12.44
N TYR A 45 7.96 15.18 12.37
CA TYR A 45 8.69 15.50 11.14
C TYR A 45 9.55 14.33 10.63
N LYS A 46 10.23 13.63 11.55
CA LYS A 46 11.03 12.46 11.18
C LYS A 46 10.18 11.24 10.85
N ALA A 47 9.03 11.06 11.52
CA ALA A 47 8.11 9.96 11.27
C ALA A 47 7.55 9.97 9.84
N GLU A 48 7.36 11.16 9.25
CA GLU A 48 6.91 11.32 7.86
C GLU A 48 7.85 10.70 6.82
N LYS A 49 9.12 10.52 7.16
CA LYS A 49 10.17 10.03 6.25
C LYS A 49 10.57 8.57 6.52
N MET A 50 9.87 7.91 7.42
CA MET A 50 10.20 6.51 7.75
C MET A 50 9.75 5.57 6.64
N THR A 51 10.66 4.68 6.25
CA THR A 51 10.43 3.67 5.21
C THR A 51 10.61 2.24 5.71
N SER A 52 11.10 2.08 6.94
CA SER A 52 11.36 0.75 7.51
C SER A 52 11.10 0.73 9.02
N ARG A 53 10.88 -0.48 9.56
CA ARG A 53 10.72 -0.66 11.01
C ARG A 53 11.95 -0.25 11.79
N SER A 54 13.15 -0.37 11.22
CA SER A 54 14.38 0.08 11.88
C SER A 54 14.43 1.59 12.09
N ASP A 55 13.72 2.36 11.26
CA ASP A 55 13.67 3.82 11.38
C ASP A 55 12.92 4.26 12.64
N ILE A 56 12.02 3.42 13.18
CA ILE A 56 11.33 3.67 14.45
C ILE A 56 12.35 3.70 15.61
N VAL A 57 13.29 2.76 15.61
CA VAL A 57 14.35 2.72 16.63
C VAL A 57 15.31 3.93 16.49
N LYS A 58 15.69 4.25 15.25
CA LYS A 58 16.51 5.45 14.96
C LYS A 58 15.80 6.73 15.38
N LEU A 59 14.47 6.80 15.20
CA LEU A 59 13.65 7.90 15.68
C LEU A 59 13.72 7.97 17.21
N GLY A 60 13.54 6.86 17.91
CA GLY A 60 13.67 6.80 19.37
C GLY A 60 15.03 7.29 19.87
N ILE A 61 16.12 6.83 19.25
CA ILE A 61 17.48 7.28 19.58
C ILE A 61 17.60 8.80 19.36
N SER A 62 17.15 9.29 18.19
CA SER A 62 17.29 10.71 17.86
C SER A 62 16.45 11.63 18.76
N THR A 63 15.26 11.19 19.17
CA THR A 63 14.43 11.95 20.14
C THR A 63 15.06 11.93 21.53
N GLY A 64 15.63 10.80 21.95
CA GLY A 64 16.35 10.70 23.21
C GLY A 64 17.60 11.60 23.29
N VAL A 65 18.39 11.63 22.21
CA VAL A 65 19.54 12.55 22.09
C VAL A 65 19.09 14.02 22.13
N PHE A 66 18.02 14.35 21.43
CA PHE A 66 17.47 15.70 21.44
C PHE A 66 16.97 16.10 22.84
N GLN A 67 16.27 15.20 23.53
CA GLN A 67 15.88 15.40 24.94
C GLN A 67 17.11 15.60 25.85
N GLY A 68 18.18 14.82 25.62
CA GLY A 68 19.44 14.97 26.37
C GLY A 68 20.09 16.33 26.16
N ILE A 69 20.08 16.89 24.95
CA ILE A 69 20.56 18.25 24.67
C ILE A 69 19.69 19.28 25.38
N MET A 70 18.38 19.12 25.38
CA MET A 70 17.49 20.03 26.13
C MET A 70 17.70 19.92 27.63
N ALA A 71 17.93 18.72 28.19
CA ALA A 71 18.25 18.50 29.58
C ALA A 71 19.60 19.15 29.95
N LEU A 72 20.60 19.06 29.10
CA LEU A 72 21.88 19.76 29.28
C LEU A 72 21.67 21.28 29.35
N SER A 73 20.93 21.87 28.40
CA SER A 73 20.64 23.29 28.37
C SER A 73 19.91 23.75 29.62
N TYR A 74 18.90 23.00 30.06
CA TYR A 74 18.16 23.25 31.28
C TYR A 74 19.07 23.21 32.53
N GLY A 75 19.91 22.16 32.62
CA GLY A 75 20.80 22.01 33.76
C GLY A 75 21.88 23.10 33.86
N LEU A 76 22.41 23.55 32.73
CA LEU A 76 23.38 24.66 32.68
C LEU A 76 22.74 25.98 33.11
N VAL A 77 21.53 26.28 32.67
CA VAL A 77 20.79 27.50 33.05
C VAL A 77 20.47 27.49 34.54
N ASN A 78 20.08 26.33 35.09
CA ASN A 78 19.71 26.21 36.51
C ASN A 78 20.89 25.85 37.43
N GLN A 79 22.12 25.83 36.91
CA GLN A 79 23.35 25.54 37.65
C GLN A 79 23.27 24.23 38.44
N LEU A 80 22.71 23.18 37.82
CA LEU A 80 22.58 21.87 38.45
C LEU A 80 23.94 21.21 38.68
N GLU A 81 24.06 20.46 39.76
CA GLU A 81 25.27 19.68 40.07
C GLU A 81 25.53 18.65 38.97
N PHE A 82 26.80 18.42 38.64
CA PHE A 82 27.23 17.54 37.54
C PHE A 82 26.65 16.12 37.62
N PRO A 83 26.58 15.45 38.78
CA PRO A 83 25.99 14.09 38.84
C PRO A 83 24.50 14.07 38.45
N LEU A 84 23.73 15.08 38.87
CA LEU A 84 22.31 15.22 38.55
C LEU A 84 22.13 15.48 37.05
N LEU A 85 22.91 16.43 36.51
CA LEU A 85 22.91 16.78 35.10
C LEU A 85 23.22 15.56 34.21
N LEU A 86 24.28 14.82 34.55
CA LEU A 86 24.64 13.58 33.82
C LEU A 86 23.54 12.54 33.90
N GLY A 87 22.93 12.34 35.06
CA GLY A 87 21.78 11.46 35.23
C GLY A 87 20.61 11.83 34.35
N MET A 88 20.26 13.12 34.25
CA MET A 88 19.18 13.60 33.37
C MET A 88 19.47 13.33 31.89
N ILE A 89 20.70 13.57 31.44
CA ILE A 89 21.09 13.31 30.05
C ILE A 89 20.99 11.80 29.73
N VAL A 90 21.55 10.96 30.58
CA VAL A 90 21.54 9.50 30.41
C VAL A 90 20.10 8.95 30.38
N LEU A 91 19.27 9.39 31.33
CA LEU A 91 17.86 8.97 31.39
C LEU A 91 17.09 9.45 30.15
N SER A 92 17.35 10.64 29.63
CA SER A 92 16.73 11.14 28.40
C SER A 92 17.05 10.27 27.21
N VAL A 93 18.32 9.89 27.03
CA VAL A 93 18.74 9.00 25.93
C VAL A 93 18.11 7.61 26.09
N LEU A 94 18.18 7.04 27.29
CA LEU A 94 17.60 5.73 27.58
C LEU A 94 16.08 5.72 27.36
N SER A 95 15.37 6.75 27.77
CA SER A 95 13.92 6.89 27.57
C SER A 95 13.55 6.93 26.08
N GLY A 96 14.32 7.64 25.26
CA GLY A 96 14.12 7.68 23.82
C GLY A 96 14.32 6.31 23.16
N ILE A 97 15.39 5.60 23.51
CA ILE A 97 15.64 4.23 23.03
C ILE A 97 14.48 3.31 23.42
N LEU A 98 14.09 3.33 24.69
CA LEU A 98 13.03 2.47 25.21
C LEU A 98 11.69 2.78 24.52
N THR A 99 11.37 4.07 24.32
CA THR A 99 10.17 4.50 23.58
C THR A 99 10.19 3.96 22.15
N GLY A 100 11.32 4.05 21.44
CA GLY A 100 11.46 3.49 20.09
C GLY A 100 11.25 1.97 20.06
N MET A 101 11.80 1.24 21.01
CA MET A 101 11.64 -0.21 21.12
C MET A 101 10.17 -0.61 21.43
N ILE A 102 9.54 0.07 22.37
CA ILE A 102 8.12 -0.17 22.71
C ILE A 102 7.23 0.16 21.52
N SER A 103 7.46 1.28 20.83
CA SER A 103 6.71 1.66 19.64
C SER A 103 6.83 0.60 18.53
N LEU A 104 8.06 0.10 18.31
CA LEU A 104 8.30 -0.98 17.33
C LEU A 104 7.56 -2.26 17.70
N ALA A 105 7.53 -2.64 18.98
CA ALA A 105 6.85 -3.84 19.45
C ALA A 105 5.31 -3.71 19.37
N LEU A 106 4.77 -2.52 19.64
CA LEU A 106 3.34 -2.27 19.64
C LEU A 106 2.75 -2.00 18.25
N LEU A 107 3.56 -1.54 17.29
CA LEU A 107 3.08 -1.17 15.96
C LEU A 107 2.30 -2.29 15.27
N PRO A 108 2.79 -3.56 15.19
CA PRO A 108 2.03 -4.66 14.56
C PRO A 108 0.70 -4.95 15.27
N TYR A 109 0.66 -4.75 16.59
CA TYR A 109 -0.58 -4.90 17.36
C TYR A 109 -1.62 -3.85 16.94
N PHE A 110 -1.21 -2.59 16.82
CA PHE A 110 -2.10 -1.52 16.36
C PHE A 110 -2.51 -1.69 14.89
N GLU A 111 -1.57 -2.04 14.00
CA GLU A 111 -1.87 -2.35 12.60
C GLU A 111 -2.96 -3.42 12.48
N ASN A 112 -2.84 -4.51 13.25
CA ASN A 112 -3.80 -5.62 13.19
C ASN A 112 -5.12 -5.32 13.90
N SER A 113 -5.08 -4.65 15.07
CA SER A 113 -6.29 -4.41 15.89
C SER A 113 -7.21 -3.34 15.31
N PHE A 114 -6.63 -2.35 14.64
CA PHE A 114 -7.35 -1.24 14.03
C PHE A 114 -7.45 -1.35 12.50
N GLU A 115 -6.96 -2.46 11.92
CA GLU A 115 -6.93 -2.68 10.47
C GLU A 115 -6.29 -1.50 9.73
N ILE A 116 -5.18 -0.94 10.28
CA ILE A 116 -4.49 0.21 9.69
C ILE A 116 -3.40 -0.29 8.74
N LEU A 117 -3.48 0.12 7.48
CA LEU A 117 -2.45 -0.14 6.49
C LEU A 117 -1.44 1.01 6.46
N THR A 118 -0.27 0.79 7.09
CA THR A 118 0.81 1.78 7.13
C THR A 118 1.68 1.72 5.88
N ASP A 119 2.38 2.82 5.56
CA ASP A 119 3.34 2.84 4.44
C ASP A 119 4.49 1.84 4.68
N ILE A 120 4.90 1.63 5.94
CA ILE A 120 5.90 0.60 6.29
C ILE A 120 5.38 -0.78 5.90
N LYS A 121 4.11 -1.10 6.21
CA LYS A 121 3.50 -2.37 5.83
C LYS A 121 3.37 -2.52 4.32
N LEU A 122 3.04 -1.44 3.61
CA LEU A 122 3.02 -1.44 2.14
C LEU A 122 4.40 -1.72 1.56
N LEU A 123 5.45 -1.08 2.07
CA LEU A 123 6.82 -1.30 1.61
C LEU A 123 7.30 -2.74 1.90
N GLU A 124 6.94 -3.33 3.04
CA GLU A 124 7.20 -4.75 3.31
C GLU A 124 6.47 -5.67 2.31
N LEU A 125 5.25 -5.33 1.94
CA LEU A 125 4.48 -6.07 0.93
C LEU A 125 5.03 -5.88 -0.49
N SER A 126 5.73 -4.77 -0.76
CA SER A 126 6.36 -4.52 -2.06
C SER A 126 7.65 -5.31 -2.28
N ASP A 127 8.19 -5.93 -1.25
CA ASP A 127 9.42 -6.72 -1.36
C ASP A 127 9.15 -8.00 -2.16
N PHE A 128 9.86 -8.17 -3.27
CA PHE A 128 9.76 -9.37 -4.11
C PHE A 128 10.30 -10.64 -3.44
N SER A 129 10.89 -10.54 -2.25
CA SER A 129 11.17 -11.69 -1.39
C SER A 129 9.91 -12.26 -0.71
N ASN A 130 8.79 -11.53 -0.73
CA ASN A 130 7.50 -11.99 -0.23
C ASN A 130 7.09 -13.32 -0.88
N ALA A 131 6.67 -14.28 -0.07
CA ALA A 131 6.38 -15.65 -0.53
C ALA A 131 5.33 -15.70 -1.65
N LEU A 132 4.29 -14.85 -1.56
CA LEU A 132 3.21 -14.81 -2.54
C LEU A 132 3.67 -14.19 -3.87
N LEU A 133 4.49 -13.14 -3.85
CA LEU A 133 5.07 -12.54 -5.05
C LEU A 133 6.11 -13.48 -5.70
N LYS A 134 6.90 -14.20 -4.91
CA LYS A 134 7.78 -15.27 -5.42
C LYS A 134 6.99 -16.38 -6.09
N GLN A 135 5.88 -16.80 -5.48
CA GLN A 135 5.01 -17.79 -6.07
C GLN A 135 4.43 -17.30 -7.39
N LEU A 136 3.98 -16.04 -7.46
CA LEU A 136 3.48 -15.42 -8.69
C LEU A 136 4.57 -15.41 -9.78
N LEU A 137 5.79 -15.00 -9.44
CA LEU A 137 6.93 -14.99 -10.38
C LEU A 137 7.21 -16.38 -10.97
N VAL A 138 7.14 -17.43 -10.17
CA VAL A 138 7.46 -18.81 -10.62
C VAL A 138 6.28 -19.42 -11.39
N THR A 139 5.04 -19.20 -10.92
CA THR A 139 3.85 -19.88 -11.46
C THR A 139 3.28 -19.15 -12.68
N ALA A 140 3.28 -17.81 -12.65
CA ALA A 140 2.71 -16.95 -13.71
C ALA A 140 3.64 -15.75 -13.99
N PRO A 141 4.84 -15.99 -14.59
CA PRO A 141 5.84 -14.94 -14.78
C PRO A 141 5.37 -13.80 -15.67
N GLY A 142 4.52 -14.06 -16.65
CA GLY A 142 3.92 -13.01 -17.48
C GLY A 142 3.01 -12.08 -16.66
N THR A 143 2.17 -12.66 -15.80
CA THR A 143 1.31 -11.89 -14.88
C THR A 143 2.15 -11.10 -13.87
N PHE A 144 3.25 -11.68 -13.35
CA PHE A 144 4.15 -10.96 -12.46
C PHE A 144 4.73 -9.71 -13.13
N HIS A 145 5.24 -9.86 -14.37
CA HIS A 145 5.80 -8.73 -15.13
C HIS A 145 4.73 -7.66 -15.42
N HIS A 146 3.55 -8.10 -15.88
CA HIS A 146 2.38 -7.24 -16.06
C HIS A 146 2.06 -6.43 -14.80
N SER A 147 1.97 -7.09 -13.65
CA SER A 147 1.65 -6.44 -12.37
C SER A 147 2.67 -5.37 -11.98
N ILE A 148 3.96 -5.56 -12.30
CA ILE A 148 5.00 -4.55 -12.08
C ILE A 148 4.77 -3.33 -12.98
N MET A 149 4.46 -3.54 -14.26
CA MET A 149 4.20 -2.46 -15.21
C MET A 149 2.95 -1.66 -14.83
N VAL A 150 1.87 -2.36 -14.48
CA VAL A 150 0.65 -1.72 -13.95
C VAL A 150 0.96 -0.93 -12.68
N GLY A 151 1.80 -1.48 -11.79
CA GLY A 151 2.23 -0.81 -10.57
C GLY A 151 2.95 0.51 -10.83
N ALA A 152 3.87 0.54 -11.79
CA ALA A 152 4.59 1.76 -12.18
C ALA A 152 3.67 2.83 -12.79
N LEU A 153 2.73 2.41 -13.64
CA LEU A 153 1.73 3.30 -14.23
C LEU A 153 0.77 3.85 -13.17
N ALA A 154 0.28 2.98 -12.28
CA ALA A 154 -0.64 3.35 -11.22
C ALA A 154 0.01 4.30 -10.19
N GLU A 155 1.29 4.09 -9.85
CA GLU A 155 2.07 4.98 -8.99
C GLU A 155 2.14 6.39 -9.58
N SER A 156 2.58 6.50 -10.84
CA SER A 156 2.66 7.79 -11.55
C SER A 156 1.30 8.49 -11.66
N GLY A 157 0.23 7.72 -11.95
CA GLY A 157 -1.12 8.26 -12.00
C GLY A 157 -1.62 8.75 -10.64
N ALA A 158 -1.30 8.03 -9.57
CA ALA A 158 -1.65 8.38 -8.20
C ALA A 158 -0.93 9.65 -7.73
N GLU A 159 0.38 9.76 -8.04
CA GLU A 159 1.17 10.97 -7.77
C GLU A 159 0.58 12.20 -8.48
N ALA A 160 0.20 12.07 -9.74
CA ALA A 160 -0.33 13.16 -10.55
C ALA A 160 -1.63 13.76 -9.98
N ILE A 161 -2.46 12.96 -9.29
CA ILE A 161 -3.70 13.41 -8.67
C ILE A 161 -3.64 13.53 -7.14
N GLY A 162 -2.45 13.36 -6.54
CA GLY A 162 -2.21 13.56 -5.12
C GLY A 162 -2.91 12.55 -4.20
N VAL A 163 -2.97 11.27 -4.61
CA VAL A 163 -3.46 10.15 -3.78
C VAL A 163 -2.31 9.22 -3.38
N ASN A 164 -2.58 8.14 -2.64
CA ASN A 164 -1.51 7.28 -2.13
C ASN A 164 -0.85 6.45 -3.26
N ALA A 165 0.30 6.95 -3.74
CA ALA A 165 1.06 6.33 -4.82
C ALA A 165 1.68 5.00 -4.42
N ILE A 166 2.20 4.88 -3.18
CA ILE A 166 2.76 3.62 -2.66
C ILE A 166 1.67 2.54 -2.62
N PHE A 167 0.48 2.89 -2.13
CA PHE A 167 -0.64 1.95 -2.12
C PHE A 167 -1.05 1.52 -3.53
N ALA A 168 -1.17 2.47 -4.48
CA ALA A 168 -1.53 2.16 -5.85
C ALA A 168 -0.53 1.19 -6.50
N ARG A 169 0.78 1.41 -6.33
CA ARG A 169 1.83 0.51 -6.79
C ARG A 169 1.75 -0.86 -6.16
N VAL A 170 1.72 -0.93 -4.83
CA VAL A 170 1.78 -2.20 -4.10
C VAL A 170 0.52 -3.03 -4.33
N ALA A 171 -0.65 -2.42 -4.32
CA ALA A 171 -1.91 -3.12 -4.62
C ALA A 171 -1.92 -3.70 -6.04
N SER A 172 -1.31 -3.00 -7.01
CA SER A 172 -1.14 -3.50 -8.37
C SER A 172 -0.27 -4.76 -8.44
N TYR A 173 0.72 -4.94 -7.55
CA TYR A 173 1.52 -6.17 -7.54
C TYR A 173 0.70 -7.42 -7.21
N TYR A 174 -0.42 -7.25 -6.50
CA TYR A 174 -1.28 -8.33 -6.03
C TYR A 174 -2.61 -8.44 -6.78
N HIS A 175 -3.00 -7.46 -7.62
CA HIS A 175 -4.34 -7.41 -8.20
C HIS A 175 -4.71 -8.69 -8.95
N ASP A 176 -3.74 -9.32 -9.58
CA ASP A 176 -3.88 -10.45 -10.50
C ASP A 176 -3.37 -11.80 -9.95
N ILE A 177 -3.11 -11.92 -8.64
CA ILE A 177 -2.56 -13.15 -8.05
C ILE A 177 -3.45 -14.38 -8.30
N GLY A 178 -4.74 -14.21 -8.54
CA GLY A 178 -5.66 -15.29 -8.83
C GLY A 178 -5.39 -16.01 -10.16
N LYS A 179 -4.68 -15.37 -11.09
CA LYS A 179 -4.24 -15.98 -12.34
C LYS A 179 -3.28 -17.15 -12.12
N MET A 180 -2.61 -17.23 -10.97
CA MET A 180 -1.77 -18.38 -10.60
C MET A 180 -2.51 -19.70 -10.54
N LYS A 181 -3.82 -19.69 -10.39
CA LYS A 181 -4.62 -20.92 -10.32
C LYS A 181 -4.71 -21.65 -11.68
N ARG A 182 -4.69 -20.88 -12.77
CA ARG A 182 -4.77 -21.38 -14.14
C ARG A 182 -3.98 -20.46 -15.09
N PRO A 183 -2.65 -20.35 -14.93
CA PRO A 183 -1.85 -19.34 -15.63
C PRO A 183 -1.90 -19.50 -17.16
N GLU A 184 -2.03 -20.72 -17.67
CA GLU A 184 -2.07 -21.05 -19.10
C GLU A 184 -3.27 -20.45 -19.84
N PHE A 185 -4.33 -20.06 -19.11
CA PHE A 185 -5.50 -19.38 -19.70
C PHE A 185 -5.30 -17.88 -19.90
N PHE A 186 -4.22 -17.31 -19.39
CA PHE A 186 -3.94 -15.88 -19.54
C PHE A 186 -2.81 -15.67 -20.55
N VAL A 187 -3.10 -14.85 -21.55
CA VAL A 187 -2.28 -14.70 -22.77
C VAL A 187 -0.84 -14.31 -22.48
N GLU A 188 -0.63 -13.52 -21.43
CA GLU A 188 0.69 -13.09 -20.98
C GLU A 188 1.58 -14.24 -20.46
N ASN A 189 0.99 -15.39 -20.09
CA ASN A 189 1.71 -16.59 -19.63
C ASN A 189 1.84 -17.66 -20.69
N GLN A 190 1.21 -17.51 -21.87
CA GLN A 190 1.26 -18.49 -22.95
C GLN A 190 2.62 -18.42 -23.67
N ARG A 191 3.32 -19.56 -23.83
CA ARG A 191 4.67 -19.61 -24.39
C ARG A 191 4.73 -20.05 -25.85
N ASP A 192 3.79 -20.89 -26.30
CA ASP A 192 3.90 -21.62 -27.58
C ASP A 192 2.96 -21.10 -28.69
N GLY A 193 2.40 -19.91 -28.56
CA GLY A 193 1.47 -19.32 -29.53
C GLY A 193 0.14 -20.07 -29.64
N LYS A 194 -0.09 -21.13 -28.85
CA LYS A 194 -1.35 -21.88 -28.79
C LYS A 194 -2.28 -21.26 -27.77
N ASN A 195 -3.30 -20.55 -28.25
CA ASN A 195 -4.32 -20.00 -27.39
C ASN A 195 -5.36 -21.08 -27.03
N ILE A 196 -5.36 -21.51 -25.76
CA ILE A 196 -6.27 -22.53 -25.22
C ILE A 196 -7.75 -22.16 -25.45
N HIS A 197 -8.06 -20.87 -25.44
CA HIS A 197 -9.40 -20.34 -25.67
C HIS A 197 -9.96 -20.65 -27.09
N ASN A 198 -9.11 -21.07 -28.01
CA ASN A 198 -9.58 -21.53 -29.33
C ASN A 198 -10.18 -22.95 -29.31
N THR A 199 -9.89 -23.73 -28.27
CA THR A 199 -10.32 -25.14 -28.14
C THR A 199 -11.52 -25.33 -27.21
N ILE A 200 -11.91 -24.31 -26.46
CA ILE A 200 -13.02 -24.36 -25.51
C ILE A 200 -14.15 -23.40 -25.90
N LYS A 201 -15.32 -23.57 -25.27
CA LYS A 201 -16.46 -22.68 -25.49
C LYS A 201 -16.15 -21.27 -24.98
N PRO A 202 -16.60 -20.21 -25.68
CA PRO A 202 -16.37 -18.82 -25.22
C PRO A 202 -16.95 -18.54 -23.82
N SER A 203 -18.10 -19.11 -23.48
CA SER A 203 -18.70 -18.99 -22.15
C SER A 203 -17.80 -19.58 -21.05
N LEU A 204 -17.17 -20.72 -21.30
CA LEU A 204 -16.20 -21.31 -20.36
C LEU A 204 -14.93 -20.44 -20.26
N SER A 205 -14.48 -19.87 -21.37
CA SER A 205 -13.37 -18.91 -21.38
C SER A 205 -13.66 -17.69 -20.51
N ALA A 206 -14.83 -17.08 -20.67
CA ALA A 206 -15.25 -15.94 -19.87
C ALA A 206 -15.34 -16.29 -18.37
N LEU A 207 -15.89 -17.44 -18.03
CA LEU A 207 -15.98 -17.94 -16.66
C LEU A 207 -14.59 -18.09 -16.03
N ILE A 208 -13.63 -18.68 -16.73
CA ILE A 208 -12.26 -18.87 -16.25
C ILE A 208 -11.59 -17.51 -16.04
N ILE A 209 -11.71 -16.60 -17.01
CA ILE A 209 -11.11 -15.27 -16.92
C ILE A 209 -11.73 -14.48 -15.78
N THR A 210 -13.06 -14.40 -15.66
CA THR A 210 -13.70 -13.62 -14.60
C THR A 210 -13.47 -14.21 -13.20
N SER A 211 -13.19 -15.52 -13.10
CA SER A 211 -12.98 -16.18 -11.81
C SER A 211 -11.71 -15.74 -11.10
N HIS A 212 -10.69 -15.19 -11.83
CA HIS A 212 -9.39 -14.85 -11.17
C HIS A 212 -9.52 -13.82 -10.06
N THR A 213 -10.49 -12.89 -10.13
CA THR A 213 -10.71 -11.91 -9.07
C THR A 213 -11.13 -12.57 -7.75
N LYS A 214 -12.03 -13.56 -7.83
CA LYS A 214 -12.46 -14.34 -6.66
C LYS A 214 -11.37 -15.28 -6.17
N ASP A 215 -10.70 -15.97 -7.09
CA ASP A 215 -9.59 -16.87 -6.78
C ASP A 215 -8.45 -16.09 -6.10
N GLY A 216 -8.14 -14.89 -6.61
CA GLY A 216 -7.16 -13.97 -6.02
C GLY A 216 -7.55 -13.48 -4.63
N TYR A 217 -8.81 -13.12 -4.42
CA TYR A 217 -9.31 -12.74 -3.10
C TYR A 217 -9.14 -13.87 -2.07
N ILE A 218 -9.52 -15.10 -2.44
CA ILE A 218 -9.37 -16.27 -1.56
C ILE A 218 -7.89 -16.49 -1.22
N MET A 219 -7.03 -16.46 -2.23
CA MET A 219 -5.59 -16.64 -2.08
C MET A 219 -4.96 -15.53 -1.23
N GLY A 220 -5.32 -14.29 -1.47
CA GLY A 220 -4.84 -13.14 -0.70
C GLY A 220 -5.28 -13.23 0.76
N LYS A 221 -6.53 -13.63 1.03
CA LYS A 221 -7.05 -13.83 2.38
C LYS A 221 -6.31 -14.95 3.12
N GLN A 222 -6.00 -16.06 2.45
CA GLN A 222 -5.21 -17.16 3.02
C GLN A 222 -3.78 -16.72 3.38
N ASN A 223 -3.22 -15.79 2.60
CA ASN A 223 -1.90 -15.19 2.84
C ASN A 223 -1.95 -13.93 3.72
N LYS A 224 -3.09 -13.65 4.36
CA LYS A 224 -3.30 -12.54 5.31
C LYS A 224 -2.96 -11.15 4.70
N LEU A 225 -3.27 -10.95 3.42
CA LEU A 225 -3.17 -9.64 2.81
C LEU A 225 -4.15 -8.65 3.48
N PRO A 226 -3.77 -7.37 3.64
CA PRO A 226 -4.65 -6.32 4.13
C PRO A 226 -5.95 -6.23 3.32
N LYS A 227 -7.03 -5.82 4.00
CA LYS A 227 -8.36 -5.72 3.40
C LYS A 227 -8.39 -4.79 2.19
N GLU A 228 -7.68 -3.68 2.25
CA GLU A 228 -7.61 -2.70 1.16
C GLU A 228 -7.04 -3.32 -0.12
N ILE A 229 -6.02 -4.18 0.00
CA ILE A 229 -5.46 -4.93 -1.15
C ILE A 229 -6.44 -5.99 -1.64
N LEU A 230 -7.11 -6.69 -0.72
CA LEU A 230 -8.16 -7.66 -1.08
C LEU A 230 -9.32 -6.99 -1.83
N ASP A 231 -9.70 -5.78 -1.44
CA ASP A 231 -10.72 -5.00 -2.12
C ASP A 231 -10.30 -4.63 -3.54
N ILE A 232 -9.03 -4.26 -3.77
CA ILE A 232 -8.48 -4.02 -5.12
C ILE A 232 -8.54 -5.29 -5.97
N ILE A 233 -8.12 -6.44 -5.43
CA ILE A 233 -8.19 -7.73 -6.15
C ILE A 233 -9.60 -8.03 -6.64
N LEU A 234 -10.62 -7.71 -5.85
CA LEU A 234 -12.02 -7.94 -6.25
C LEU A 234 -12.53 -6.90 -7.25
N CYS A 235 -12.11 -5.63 -7.13
CA CYS A 235 -12.78 -4.53 -7.82
C CYS A 235 -12.04 -3.99 -9.05
N HIS A 236 -10.79 -4.42 -9.33
CA HIS A 236 -9.97 -3.82 -10.39
C HIS A 236 -10.56 -3.95 -11.81
N HIS A 237 -11.44 -4.92 -12.05
CA HIS A 237 -12.24 -5.00 -13.27
C HIS A 237 -13.68 -4.52 -13.10
N GLY A 238 -14.13 -4.19 -11.88
CA GLY A 238 -15.49 -3.78 -11.61
C GLY A 238 -16.53 -4.78 -12.12
N THR A 239 -17.42 -4.31 -12.97
CA THR A 239 -18.46 -5.10 -13.64
C THR A 239 -18.32 -5.07 -15.17
N THR A 240 -17.09 -4.92 -15.66
CA THR A 240 -16.81 -4.86 -17.10
C THR A 240 -17.17 -6.14 -17.81
N LEU A 241 -17.51 -6.01 -19.08
CA LEU A 241 -17.84 -7.13 -19.98
C LEU A 241 -16.55 -7.68 -20.59
N VAL A 242 -16.39 -9.00 -20.61
CA VAL A 242 -15.35 -9.69 -21.37
C VAL A 242 -15.78 -9.77 -22.84
N GLN A 243 -15.70 -8.60 -23.51
CA GLN A 243 -16.33 -8.35 -24.82
C GLN A 243 -15.96 -9.39 -25.87
N PHE A 244 -14.68 -9.76 -25.97
CA PHE A 244 -14.18 -10.68 -26.97
C PHE A 244 -14.95 -12.02 -26.95
N PHE A 245 -15.14 -12.61 -25.78
CA PHE A 245 -15.83 -13.90 -25.67
C PHE A 245 -17.34 -13.76 -25.78
N TYR A 246 -17.91 -12.63 -25.35
CA TYR A 246 -19.33 -12.37 -25.54
C TYR A 246 -19.68 -12.29 -27.01
N TYR A 247 -18.99 -11.47 -27.79
CA TYR A 247 -19.24 -11.36 -29.23
C TYR A 247 -18.94 -12.67 -29.99
N LYS A 248 -17.86 -13.37 -29.62
CA LYS A 248 -17.53 -14.70 -30.19
C LYS A 248 -18.62 -15.73 -29.93
N SER A 249 -19.36 -15.67 -28.81
CA SER A 249 -20.53 -16.54 -28.57
C SER A 249 -21.70 -16.17 -29.46
N LEU A 250 -21.98 -14.86 -29.60
CA LEU A 250 -23.07 -14.41 -30.51
C LEU A 250 -22.81 -14.78 -31.97
N GLU A 251 -21.57 -14.65 -32.45
CA GLU A 251 -21.17 -15.05 -33.81
C GLU A 251 -21.37 -16.54 -34.05
N LYS A 252 -21.25 -17.39 -33.02
CA LYS A 252 -21.54 -18.81 -33.07
C LYS A 252 -23.02 -19.16 -33.00
N GLY A 253 -23.90 -18.17 -32.88
CA GLY A 253 -25.35 -18.36 -32.75
C GLY A 253 -25.79 -18.90 -31.39
N GLU A 254 -24.93 -18.79 -30.34
CA GLU A 254 -25.27 -19.22 -28.99
C GLU A 254 -26.21 -18.17 -28.35
N TYR A 255 -27.30 -18.65 -27.74
CA TYR A 255 -28.14 -17.80 -26.88
C TYR A 255 -27.44 -17.64 -25.49
N VAL A 256 -26.93 -16.45 -25.22
CA VAL A 256 -26.16 -16.17 -24.00
C VAL A 256 -26.64 -14.88 -23.32
N LEU A 257 -26.60 -14.85 -22.02
CA LEU A 257 -26.89 -13.66 -21.26
C LEU A 257 -25.59 -12.84 -21.09
N GLU A 258 -25.63 -11.54 -21.35
CA GLU A 258 -24.48 -10.65 -21.19
C GLU A 258 -23.87 -10.71 -19.78
N ASN A 259 -24.72 -10.91 -18.76
CA ASN A 259 -24.29 -11.02 -17.36
C ASN A 259 -23.34 -12.21 -17.11
N ASP A 260 -23.42 -13.28 -17.90
CA ASP A 260 -22.54 -14.45 -17.76
C ASP A 260 -21.11 -14.16 -18.23
N PHE A 261 -20.93 -13.05 -18.95
CA PHE A 261 -19.65 -12.57 -19.47
C PHE A 261 -19.12 -11.34 -18.71
N ARG A 262 -19.80 -10.91 -17.65
CA ARG A 262 -19.37 -9.78 -16.84
C ARG A 262 -18.62 -10.22 -15.59
N TYR A 263 -17.64 -9.39 -15.19
CA TYR A 263 -17.07 -9.52 -13.86
C TYR A 263 -18.13 -9.26 -12.79
N SER A 264 -18.10 -10.02 -11.72
CA SER A 264 -19.08 -9.95 -10.62
C SER A 264 -18.61 -9.10 -9.44
N GLY A 265 -17.37 -8.59 -9.51
CA GLY A 265 -16.77 -7.82 -8.43
C GLY A 265 -17.45 -6.46 -8.23
N PRO A 266 -17.26 -5.79 -7.09
CA PRO A 266 -17.75 -4.43 -6.93
C PRO A 266 -17.04 -3.48 -7.89
N LYS A 267 -17.68 -2.36 -8.24
CA LYS A 267 -16.98 -1.27 -8.94
C LYS A 267 -15.93 -0.64 -8.02
N PRO A 268 -14.81 -0.11 -8.57
CA PRO A 268 -13.83 0.65 -7.81
C PRO A 268 -14.48 1.76 -6.97
N LYS A 269 -14.12 1.81 -5.68
CA LYS A 269 -14.71 2.78 -4.73
C LYS A 269 -13.75 3.88 -4.32
N SER A 270 -12.44 3.68 -4.50
CA SER A 270 -11.41 4.69 -4.23
C SER A 270 -10.80 5.21 -5.53
N LYS A 271 -10.12 6.35 -5.45
CA LYS A 271 -9.39 6.90 -6.60
C LYS A 271 -8.24 5.99 -7.02
N GLU A 272 -7.53 5.42 -6.06
CA GLU A 272 -6.44 4.46 -6.31
C GLU A 272 -6.96 3.22 -7.04
N ALA A 273 -8.12 2.68 -6.64
CA ALA A 273 -8.74 1.55 -7.32
C ALA A 273 -9.11 1.88 -8.78
N GLY A 274 -9.61 3.11 -9.01
CA GLY A 274 -9.89 3.60 -10.37
C GLY A 274 -8.64 3.73 -11.21
N ILE A 275 -7.55 4.27 -10.65
CA ILE A 275 -6.25 4.39 -11.32
C ILE A 275 -5.68 3.02 -11.68
N ILE A 276 -5.73 2.06 -10.75
CA ILE A 276 -5.25 0.69 -11.00
C ILE A 276 -6.04 0.06 -12.17
N MET A 277 -7.37 0.20 -12.17
CA MET A 277 -8.21 -0.30 -13.25
C MET A 277 -7.84 0.33 -14.61
N LEU A 278 -7.57 1.64 -14.65
CA LEU A 278 -7.13 2.34 -15.86
C LEU A 278 -5.74 1.89 -16.30
N ALA A 279 -4.79 1.79 -15.36
CA ALA A 279 -3.41 1.35 -15.63
C ALA A 279 -3.37 -0.08 -16.20
N ASP A 280 -4.16 -0.99 -15.61
CA ASP A 280 -4.32 -2.36 -16.08
C ASP A 280 -4.89 -2.41 -17.52
N THR A 281 -5.95 -1.64 -17.77
CA THR A 281 -6.57 -1.54 -19.10
C THR A 281 -5.58 -0.99 -20.14
N ILE A 282 -4.83 0.05 -19.79
CA ILE A 282 -3.83 0.68 -20.68
C ILE A 282 -2.70 -0.30 -20.98
N GLU A 283 -2.13 -0.96 -19.95
CA GLU A 283 -1.04 -1.92 -20.16
C GLU A 283 -1.48 -3.06 -21.08
N ALA A 284 -2.68 -3.63 -20.82
CA ALA A 284 -3.22 -4.70 -21.64
C ALA A 284 -3.48 -4.26 -23.10
N ALA A 285 -3.99 -3.05 -23.32
CA ALA A 285 -4.24 -2.51 -24.65
C ALA A 285 -2.93 -2.24 -25.40
N VAL A 286 -1.93 -1.63 -24.77
CA VAL A 286 -0.60 -1.36 -25.37
C VAL A 286 0.12 -2.67 -25.72
N ARG A 287 -0.01 -3.69 -24.90
CA ARG A 287 0.63 -4.99 -25.13
C ARG A 287 0.17 -5.65 -26.45
N VAL A 288 -1.11 -5.54 -26.78
CA VAL A 288 -1.70 -6.11 -27.99
C VAL A 288 -1.70 -5.17 -29.20
N SER A 289 -1.36 -3.90 -29.01
CA SER A 289 -1.28 -2.92 -30.09
C SER A 289 -0.16 -3.26 -31.07
N GLU A 290 -0.43 -3.14 -32.36
CA GLU A 290 0.57 -3.27 -33.44
C GLU A 290 1.48 -2.04 -33.50
N ASP A 291 0.91 -0.84 -33.30
CA ASP A 291 1.64 0.41 -33.23
C ASP A 291 2.04 0.75 -31.80
N LYS A 292 3.31 0.52 -31.49
CA LYS A 292 3.95 0.87 -30.19
C LYS A 292 4.71 2.17 -30.22
N SER A 293 4.54 2.98 -31.29
CA SER A 293 5.10 4.33 -31.32
C SER A 293 4.42 5.22 -30.25
N ARG A 294 5.09 6.31 -29.88
CA ARG A 294 4.52 7.28 -28.93
C ARG A 294 3.16 7.79 -29.39
N GLU A 295 3.03 8.11 -30.68
CA GLU A 295 1.79 8.61 -31.28
C GLU A 295 0.68 7.54 -31.25
N GLY A 296 1.03 6.28 -31.58
CA GLY A 296 0.11 5.15 -31.49
C GLY A 296 -0.41 4.91 -30.08
N ILE A 297 0.47 4.99 -29.07
CA ILE A 297 0.08 4.85 -27.66
C ILE A 297 -0.79 6.04 -27.21
N GLU A 298 -0.45 7.28 -27.56
CA GLU A 298 -1.26 8.47 -27.23
C GLU A 298 -2.66 8.39 -27.86
N ASN A 299 -2.78 7.89 -29.08
CA ASN A 299 -4.07 7.67 -29.75
C ASN A 299 -4.90 6.55 -29.12
N LEU A 300 -4.24 5.52 -28.60
CA LEU A 300 -4.90 4.39 -27.92
C LEU A 300 -5.48 4.80 -26.56
N ILE A 301 -4.85 5.77 -25.87
CA ILE A 301 -5.25 6.22 -24.52
C ILE A 301 -6.38 7.28 -24.59
N ARG A 302 -6.51 8.00 -25.70
CA ARG A 302 -7.58 8.99 -25.94
C ARG A 302 -8.91 8.33 -26.26
#